data_6d3c7bc165d651659f74a5c1e3eaf102
#
_entry.id   6d3c7bc165d651659f74a5c1e3eaf102
#
_cell.length_a   1.000
_cell.length_b   1.000
_cell.length_c   1.000
_cell.angle_alpha   90.00
_cell.angle_beta   90.00
_cell.angle_gamma   90.00
#
_symmetry.space_group_name_H-M   'P 1'
#
loop_
_entity.id
_entity.type
_entity.pdbx_description
1 polymer ?
#
loop_
_entity_poly.entity_id
_entity_poly.type
_entity_poly.pdbx_seq_one_letter_code
_entity_poly.pdbx_strand_id
1 'polypeptide(L)'
;MDMNELEGLLKFTISGINVSFANALRRTILSDIPTAVIRTFPYEKNDANFEINTTRFNNEILKQRLSCIPIFIKDLGINLEDYVLEIDVKNTYDQLIYVTTADFKIKNLKTDKYLSESNLSEIFPPNPISKQYIDFCKLKPAFSEDSQGEHIKLTAKITIGTAKENGSFNVVSTCSYGNTPDQYAIDQAKQTKIEELQAKYSSDEDVKYHLTDWFNLDAKRIFIQDSFDFKVKSLGVFSNTEIVVKAIKIILEKLFKIKEIYSTSNNLINPTENTIENCFDITLNNEDFTIGKIIEFSLYQLYYIGDKTLTFCGFNKPHPHLNTSIIRVAFTTNVDKTTIVTYINNSIDFAITYFKKLLPHFGELHPDEAVAIKTSIPSSSKLPAEPIDKPAISAPKSQTKSSSSKKTMSIKPKPKTATAVLEP
;
A
#
# COMPACT_ATOMS: atom_id res chain seq x y z
N MET A 1 10.90 13.32 13.79
CA MET A 1 10.71 12.60 12.53
C MET A 1 11.89 12.90 11.62
N ASP A 2 12.71 11.90 11.35
CA ASP A 2 13.86 12.06 10.45
C ASP A 2 13.37 11.80 9.03
N MET A 3 13.60 12.76 8.13
CA MET A 3 13.16 12.69 6.74
C MET A 3 14.32 13.06 5.81
N ASN A 4 14.59 12.20 4.83
CA ASN A 4 15.64 12.41 3.82
C ASN A 4 15.16 11.90 2.47
N GLU A 5 15.40 12.68 1.42
CA GLU A 5 15.13 12.27 0.04
C GLU A 5 16.43 12.26 -0.75
N LEU A 6 16.80 11.08 -1.24
CA LEU A 6 17.99 10.85 -2.04
C LEU A 6 17.64 10.03 -3.28
N GLU A 7 18.06 10.49 -4.46
CA GLU A 7 17.81 9.81 -5.75
C GLU A 7 16.32 9.50 -6.02
N GLY A 8 15.43 10.40 -5.59
CA GLY A 8 13.99 10.23 -5.72
C GLY A 8 13.40 9.17 -4.78
N LEU A 9 14.16 8.70 -3.80
CA LEU A 9 13.70 7.82 -2.73
C LEU A 9 13.56 8.61 -1.43
N LEU A 10 12.33 8.82 -1.00
CA LEU A 10 12.01 9.41 0.30
C LEU A 10 12.13 8.34 1.39
N LYS A 11 12.94 8.62 2.41
CA LYS A 11 13.06 7.82 3.63
C LYS A 11 12.61 8.66 4.81
N PHE A 12 11.78 8.10 5.66
CA PHE A 12 11.36 8.76 6.90
C PHE A 12 11.00 7.75 7.97
N THR A 13 11.17 8.15 9.23
CA THR A 13 10.82 7.31 10.39
C THR A 13 9.62 7.90 11.10
N ILE A 14 8.61 7.08 11.38
CA ILE A 14 7.47 7.44 12.22
C ILE A 14 7.55 6.63 13.51
N SER A 15 7.59 7.34 14.65
CA SER A 15 7.66 6.72 15.98
C SER A 15 6.41 7.04 16.79
N GLY A 16 6.10 6.18 17.78
CA GLY A 16 4.92 6.33 18.64
C GLY A 16 3.60 5.99 17.97
N ILE A 17 3.62 5.11 16.95
CA ILE A 17 2.42 4.60 16.29
C ILE A 17 2.39 3.07 16.31
N ASN A 18 1.20 2.52 16.26
CA ASN A 18 1.02 1.07 16.09
C ASN A 18 1.22 0.65 14.62
N VAL A 19 1.62 -0.60 14.41
CA VAL A 19 1.80 -1.21 13.09
C VAL A 19 0.54 -1.11 12.21
N SER A 20 -0.66 -1.08 12.79
CA SER A 20 -1.93 -0.93 12.06
C SER A 20 -1.98 0.40 11.30
N PHE A 21 -1.52 1.50 11.91
CA PHE A 21 -1.44 2.82 11.28
C PHE A 21 -0.36 2.86 10.19
N ALA A 22 0.82 2.31 10.48
CA ALA A 22 1.91 2.23 9.51
C ALA A 22 1.49 1.42 8.26
N ASN A 23 0.87 0.27 8.46
CA ASN A 23 0.40 -0.57 7.36
C ASN A 23 -0.76 0.08 6.59
N ALA A 24 -1.66 0.79 7.26
CA ALA A 24 -2.74 1.51 6.59
C ALA A 24 -2.18 2.62 5.68
N LEU A 25 -1.20 3.40 6.16
CA LEU A 25 -0.53 4.40 5.34
C LEU A 25 0.12 3.77 4.10
N ARG A 26 0.92 2.72 4.29
CA ARG A 26 1.57 2.00 3.19
C ARG A 26 0.56 1.47 2.17
N ARG A 27 -0.52 0.83 2.62
CA ARG A 27 -1.54 0.26 1.74
C ARG A 27 -2.29 1.33 0.97
N THR A 28 -2.67 2.43 1.61
CA THR A 28 -3.34 3.55 0.95
C THR A 28 -2.46 4.22 -0.10
N ILE A 29 -1.16 4.37 0.18
CA ILE A 29 -0.18 4.87 -0.80
C ILE A 29 -0.13 3.97 -2.03
N LEU A 30 -0.15 2.65 -1.85
CA LEU A 30 -0.03 1.67 -2.95
C LEU A 30 -1.30 1.52 -3.78
N SER A 31 -2.49 1.73 -3.18
CA SER A 31 -3.73 1.27 -3.82
C SER A 31 -4.80 2.33 -4.01
N ASP A 32 -4.87 3.36 -3.18
CA ASP A 32 -6.07 4.17 -3.08
C ASP A 32 -5.92 5.59 -3.67
N ILE A 33 -4.71 6.00 -4.03
CA ILE A 33 -4.48 7.34 -4.57
C ILE A 33 -4.99 7.41 -6.01
N PRO A 34 -5.94 8.31 -6.32
CA PRO A 34 -6.46 8.48 -7.66
C PRO A 34 -5.45 9.18 -8.57
N THR A 35 -5.41 8.78 -9.83
CA THR A 35 -4.59 9.38 -10.88
C THR A 35 -5.33 9.37 -12.22
N ALA A 36 -4.87 10.21 -13.16
CA ALA A 36 -5.37 10.18 -14.53
C ALA A 36 -4.85 8.93 -15.24
N VAL A 37 -5.74 8.18 -15.89
CA VAL A 37 -5.45 6.89 -16.51
C VAL A 37 -6.20 6.70 -17.83
N ILE A 38 -5.74 5.77 -18.65
CA ILE A 38 -6.51 5.22 -19.76
C ILE A 38 -6.97 3.82 -19.36
N ARG A 39 -8.27 3.65 -19.19
CA ARG A 39 -8.86 2.39 -18.79
C ARG A 39 -9.05 1.49 -20.01
N THR A 40 -8.48 0.31 -19.98
CA THR A 40 -8.54 -0.64 -21.12
C THR A 40 -9.11 -2.01 -20.74
N PHE A 41 -9.38 -2.21 -19.46
CA PHE A 41 -9.93 -3.45 -18.89
C PHE A 41 -10.85 -3.12 -17.70
N PRO A 42 -11.94 -3.90 -17.48
CA PRO A 42 -12.51 -4.92 -18.35
C PRO A 42 -13.09 -4.35 -19.66
N TYR A 43 -13.50 -5.22 -20.59
CA TYR A 43 -13.96 -4.82 -21.92
C TYR A 43 -15.09 -3.78 -21.88
N GLU A 44 -16.03 -3.93 -20.94
CA GLU A 44 -17.19 -3.04 -20.76
C GLU A 44 -16.78 -1.61 -20.31
N LYS A 45 -15.57 -1.47 -19.73
CA LYS A 45 -15.01 -0.19 -19.26
C LYS A 45 -13.83 0.28 -20.09
N ASN A 46 -13.69 -0.27 -21.31
CA ASN A 46 -12.57 0.09 -22.17
C ASN A 46 -12.76 1.47 -22.80
N ASP A 47 -11.79 2.34 -22.57
CA ASP A 47 -11.75 3.73 -23.06
C ASP A 47 -10.92 3.90 -24.34
N ALA A 48 -10.25 2.83 -24.84
CA ALA A 48 -9.37 2.88 -26.00
C ALA A 48 -10.01 2.20 -27.21
N ASN A 49 -10.10 2.92 -28.34
CA ASN A 49 -10.60 2.41 -29.60
C ASN A 49 -9.48 2.37 -30.65
N PHE A 50 -9.20 1.19 -31.18
CA PHE A 50 -8.21 0.96 -32.23
C PHE A 50 -8.90 0.94 -33.61
N GLU A 51 -8.64 1.97 -34.40
CA GLU A 51 -9.17 2.07 -35.77
C GLU A 51 -8.30 1.29 -36.77
N ILE A 52 -6.98 1.43 -36.66
CA ILE A 52 -5.99 0.76 -37.51
C ILE A 52 -4.89 0.19 -36.64
N ASN A 53 -4.62 -1.10 -36.79
CA ASN A 53 -3.47 -1.75 -36.19
C ASN A 53 -2.92 -2.80 -37.17
N THR A 54 -1.85 -2.46 -37.85
CA THR A 54 -1.11 -3.39 -38.72
C THR A 54 0.22 -3.79 -38.10
N THR A 55 0.43 -3.45 -36.79
CA THR A 55 1.64 -3.80 -36.04
C THR A 55 1.66 -5.27 -35.68
N ARG A 56 2.80 -5.76 -35.19
CA ARG A 56 2.95 -7.14 -34.69
C ARG A 56 2.15 -7.45 -33.42
N PHE A 57 1.85 -6.40 -32.63
CA PHE A 57 1.11 -6.59 -31.40
C PHE A 57 -0.39 -6.61 -31.66
N ASN A 58 -1.10 -7.54 -31.02
CA ASN A 58 -2.55 -7.51 -31.00
C ASN A 58 -3.06 -6.34 -30.14
N ASN A 59 -4.34 -6.03 -30.26
CA ASN A 59 -4.93 -4.90 -29.57
C ASN A 59 -4.91 -5.06 -28.05
N GLU A 60 -4.97 -6.29 -27.51
CA GLU A 60 -4.93 -6.51 -26.06
C GLU A 60 -3.56 -6.12 -25.47
N ILE A 61 -2.46 -6.49 -26.14
CA ILE A 61 -1.11 -6.10 -25.70
C ILE A 61 -0.94 -4.59 -25.78
N LEU A 62 -1.40 -3.94 -26.87
CA LEU A 62 -1.32 -2.50 -27.00
C LEU A 62 -2.19 -1.77 -25.97
N LYS A 63 -3.39 -2.27 -25.66
CA LYS A 63 -4.25 -1.77 -24.59
C LYS A 63 -3.55 -1.86 -23.22
N GLN A 64 -2.94 -2.99 -22.90
CA GLN A 64 -2.20 -3.15 -21.67
C GLN A 64 -1.03 -2.18 -21.59
N ARG A 65 -0.25 -2.02 -22.65
CA ARG A 65 0.85 -1.04 -22.70
C ARG A 65 0.34 0.38 -22.49
N LEU A 66 -0.77 0.75 -23.16
CA LEU A 66 -1.39 2.06 -23.04
C LEU A 66 -1.84 2.36 -21.61
N SER A 67 -2.44 1.38 -20.92
CA SER A 67 -2.87 1.54 -19.53
C SER A 67 -1.71 1.67 -18.52
N CYS A 68 -0.50 1.24 -18.89
CA CYS A 68 0.69 1.36 -18.05
C CYS A 68 1.44 2.70 -18.23
N ILE A 69 1.08 3.52 -19.23
CA ILE A 69 1.72 4.81 -19.46
C ILE A 69 1.22 5.82 -18.42
N PRO A 70 2.10 6.38 -17.56
CA PRO A 70 1.71 7.39 -16.59
C PRO A 70 1.33 8.71 -17.28
N ILE A 71 0.25 9.32 -16.82
CA ILE A 71 -0.27 10.62 -17.31
C ILE A 71 -0.02 11.65 -16.22
N PHE A 72 0.78 12.68 -16.51
CA PHE A 72 1.21 13.67 -15.53
C PHE A 72 0.18 14.81 -15.40
N ILE A 73 -1.07 14.45 -15.06
CA ILE A 73 -2.12 15.41 -14.73
C ILE A 73 -2.32 15.37 -13.22
N LYS A 74 -1.92 16.44 -12.52
CA LYS A 74 -2.02 16.54 -11.05
C LYS A 74 -3.38 17.01 -10.57
N ASP A 75 -3.98 17.94 -11.30
CA ASP A 75 -5.31 18.47 -11.00
C ASP A 75 -6.38 17.56 -11.64
N LEU A 76 -7.02 16.75 -10.78
CA LEU A 76 -8.11 15.87 -11.20
C LEU A 76 -9.49 16.55 -11.15
N GLY A 77 -9.56 17.85 -10.75
CA GLY A 77 -10.78 18.64 -10.76
C GLY A 77 -11.18 19.14 -12.15
N ILE A 78 -10.28 19.06 -13.13
CA ILE A 78 -10.60 19.38 -14.54
C ILE A 78 -11.51 18.30 -15.13
N ASN A 79 -12.40 18.72 -16.03
CA ASN A 79 -13.27 17.78 -16.74
C ASN A 79 -12.46 16.98 -17.79
N LEU A 80 -11.92 15.81 -17.39
CA LEU A 80 -11.12 14.95 -18.26
C LEU A 80 -11.91 14.39 -19.46
N GLU A 81 -13.24 14.33 -19.37
CA GLU A 81 -14.11 13.86 -20.46
C GLU A 81 -14.06 14.78 -21.69
N ASP A 82 -13.63 16.02 -21.52
CA ASP A 82 -13.48 16.97 -22.62
C ASP A 82 -12.21 16.72 -23.47
N TYR A 83 -11.36 15.78 -23.04
CA TYR A 83 -10.07 15.51 -23.69
C TYR A 83 -10.00 14.09 -24.21
N VAL A 84 -9.51 13.93 -25.44
CA VAL A 84 -9.27 12.65 -26.09
C VAL A 84 -7.82 12.57 -26.55
N LEU A 85 -7.17 11.47 -26.19
CA LEU A 85 -5.88 11.09 -26.72
C LEU A 85 -6.05 10.52 -28.11
N GLU A 86 -5.25 10.97 -29.06
CA GLU A 86 -5.18 10.46 -30.43
C GLU A 86 -3.73 10.07 -30.75
N ILE A 87 -3.58 8.89 -31.38
CA ILE A 87 -2.31 8.41 -31.92
C ILE A 87 -2.58 8.01 -33.37
N ASP A 88 -1.89 8.63 -34.32
CA ASP A 88 -1.99 8.32 -35.74
C ASP A 88 -0.60 8.42 -36.36
N VAL A 89 0.09 7.26 -36.45
CA VAL A 89 1.46 7.17 -36.95
C VAL A 89 1.57 6.05 -37.99
N LYS A 90 2.00 6.39 -39.16
CA LYS A 90 2.28 5.47 -40.27
C LYS A 90 3.76 5.48 -40.61
N ASN A 91 4.36 4.34 -40.78
CA ASN A 91 5.74 4.27 -41.23
C ASN A 91 5.82 4.49 -42.75
N THR A 92 6.39 5.61 -43.16
CA THR A 92 6.65 5.97 -44.57
C THR A 92 8.13 5.92 -44.92
N TYR A 93 8.98 5.52 -43.95
CA TYR A 93 10.43 5.42 -44.13
C TYR A 93 10.83 3.98 -44.44
N ASP A 94 12.05 3.81 -44.92
CA ASP A 94 12.66 2.46 -45.19
C ASP A 94 13.29 1.83 -43.94
N GLN A 95 13.19 2.52 -42.81
CA GLN A 95 13.70 2.03 -41.51
C GLN A 95 12.58 1.78 -40.55
N LEU A 96 12.90 0.94 -39.53
CA LEU A 96 12.00 0.70 -38.41
C LEU A 96 11.88 1.96 -37.56
N ILE A 97 10.65 2.42 -37.29
CA ILE A 97 10.40 3.57 -36.41
C ILE A 97 9.75 3.13 -35.10
N TYR A 98 10.01 3.92 -34.05
CA TYR A 98 9.37 3.75 -32.74
C TYR A 98 8.27 4.77 -32.61
N VAL A 99 7.09 4.31 -32.21
CA VAL A 99 6.01 5.19 -31.74
C VAL A 99 6.19 5.34 -30.24
N THR A 100 6.31 6.58 -29.79
CA THR A 100 6.59 6.95 -28.41
C THR A 100 5.51 7.90 -27.89
N THR A 101 5.57 8.24 -26.60
CA THR A 101 4.65 9.25 -26.04
C THR A 101 4.87 10.66 -26.61
N ALA A 102 5.94 10.92 -27.35
CA ALA A 102 6.11 12.17 -28.11
C ALA A 102 5.14 12.28 -29.31
N ASP A 103 4.70 11.13 -29.86
CA ASP A 103 3.77 11.08 -30.99
C ASP A 103 2.30 11.19 -30.56
N PHE A 104 2.04 11.23 -29.26
CA PHE A 104 0.70 11.34 -28.69
C PHE A 104 0.17 12.76 -28.85
N LYS A 105 -1.10 12.89 -29.20
CA LYS A 105 -1.80 14.18 -29.32
C LYS A 105 -3.03 14.15 -28.42
N ILE A 106 -3.29 15.24 -27.73
CA ILE A 106 -4.52 15.39 -26.95
C ILE A 106 -5.37 16.48 -27.58
N LYS A 107 -6.60 16.12 -27.94
CA LYS A 107 -7.58 17.01 -28.53
C LYS A 107 -8.61 17.42 -27.49
N ASN A 108 -8.89 18.71 -27.38
CA ASN A 108 -10.01 19.21 -26.59
C ASN A 108 -11.29 19.19 -27.43
N LEU A 109 -12.27 18.38 -27.04
CA LEU A 109 -13.53 18.19 -27.77
C LEU A 109 -14.43 19.43 -27.83
N LYS A 110 -14.33 20.32 -26.80
CA LYS A 110 -15.14 21.55 -26.79
C LYS A 110 -14.62 22.62 -27.75
N THR A 111 -13.31 22.72 -27.86
CA THR A 111 -12.69 23.76 -28.69
C THR A 111 -12.24 23.25 -30.06
N ASP A 112 -12.32 21.92 -30.25
CA ASP A 112 -11.83 21.21 -31.45
C ASP A 112 -10.35 21.47 -31.77
N LYS A 113 -9.53 21.80 -30.74
CA LYS A 113 -8.12 22.14 -30.87
C LYS A 113 -7.24 21.11 -30.15
N TYR A 114 -6.07 20.86 -30.72
CA TYR A 114 -5.03 20.08 -30.05
C TYR A 114 -4.31 20.91 -29.01
N LEU A 115 -3.84 20.25 -27.94
CA LEU A 115 -2.94 20.88 -26.99
C LEU A 115 -1.59 21.21 -27.66
N SER A 116 -0.93 22.25 -27.16
CA SER A 116 0.41 22.63 -27.65
C SER A 116 1.46 21.56 -27.25
N GLU A 117 2.54 21.48 -28.00
CA GLU A 117 3.67 20.57 -27.70
C GLU A 117 4.25 20.81 -26.30
N SER A 118 4.27 22.05 -25.81
CA SER A 118 4.69 22.39 -24.47
C SER A 118 3.79 21.71 -23.43
N ASN A 119 2.46 21.79 -23.57
CA ASN A 119 1.52 21.16 -22.65
C ASN A 119 1.59 19.63 -22.74
N LEU A 120 1.79 19.06 -23.95
CA LEU A 120 1.97 17.63 -24.14
C LEU A 120 3.25 17.11 -23.46
N SER A 121 4.36 17.88 -23.52
CA SER A 121 5.61 17.52 -22.84
C SER A 121 5.52 17.58 -21.31
N GLU A 122 4.58 18.35 -20.75
CA GLU A 122 4.27 18.35 -19.33
C GLU A 122 3.44 17.12 -18.92
N ILE A 123 2.50 16.69 -19.81
CA ILE A 123 1.65 15.52 -19.58
C ILE A 123 2.42 14.21 -19.82
N PHE A 124 3.29 14.18 -20.82
CA PHE A 124 4.15 13.04 -21.17
C PHE A 124 5.62 13.47 -21.20
N PRO A 125 6.24 13.72 -20.05
CA PRO A 125 7.61 14.20 -20.00
C PRO A 125 8.61 13.13 -20.47
N PRO A 126 9.69 13.53 -21.16
CA PRO A 126 10.80 12.66 -21.45
C PRO A 126 11.55 12.32 -20.16
N ASN A 127 12.24 11.20 -20.16
CA ASN A 127 13.11 10.82 -19.05
C ASN A 127 14.14 11.94 -18.78
N PRO A 128 14.30 12.42 -17.54
CA PRO A 128 15.16 13.56 -17.23
C PRO A 128 16.64 13.32 -17.54
N ILE A 129 17.10 12.07 -17.54
CA ILE A 129 18.49 11.69 -17.79
C ILE A 129 18.71 11.37 -19.27
N SER A 130 17.98 10.38 -19.82
CA SER A 130 18.18 9.92 -21.20
C SER A 130 17.51 10.78 -22.26
N LYS A 131 16.60 11.68 -21.85
CA LYS A 131 15.75 12.51 -22.74
C LYS A 131 14.86 11.71 -23.69
N GLN A 132 14.71 10.42 -23.45
CA GLN A 132 13.86 9.53 -24.25
C GLN A 132 12.43 9.54 -23.72
N TYR A 133 11.47 9.44 -24.64
CA TYR A 133 10.07 9.26 -24.36
C TYR A 133 9.73 7.76 -24.15
N ILE A 134 8.56 7.46 -23.62
CA ILE A 134 8.14 6.08 -23.37
C ILE A 134 7.77 5.41 -24.70
N ASP A 135 8.39 4.26 -25.00
CA ASP A 135 8.08 3.47 -26.20
C ASP A 135 6.69 2.81 -26.10
N PHE A 136 5.83 3.09 -27.07
CA PHE A 136 4.52 2.46 -27.17
C PHE A 136 4.55 1.23 -28.08
N CYS A 137 4.97 1.36 -29.33
CA CYS A 137 5.15 0.24 -30.26
C CYS A 137 6.21 0.53 -31.32
N LYS A 138 6.48 -0.44 -32.17
CA LYS A 138 7.41 -0.34 -33.31
C LYS A 138 6.64 -0.58 -34.60
N LEU A 139 6.94 0.23 -35.62
CA LEU A 139 6.36 0.10 -36.95
C LEU A 139 7.45 -0.27 -37.94
N LYS A 140 7.23 -1.34 -38.69
CA LYS A 140 8.11 -1.78 -39.75
C LYS A 140 7.93 -0.97 -41.01
N PRO A 141 8.98 -0.84 -41.84
CA PRO A 141 8.89 -0.26 -43.16
C PRO A 141 8.06 -1.13 -44.13
N ALA A 142 7.74 -0.60 -45.26
CA ALA A 142 7.25 -1.34 -46.40
C ALA A 142 8.29 -2.39 -46.86
N PHE A 143 7.80 -3.58 -47.25
CA PHE A 143 8.68 -4.67 -47.71
C PHE A 143 8.94 -4.63 -49.21
N SER A 144 8.08 -3.95 -49.95
CA SER A 144 8.15 -3.81 -51.41
C SER A 144 7.50 -2.50 -51.82
N GLU A 145 7.74 -2.06 -53.06
CA GLU A 145 7.13 -0.86 -53.61
C GLU A 145 5.59 -0.86 -53.61
N ASP A 146 4.99 -2.06 -53.69
CA ASP A 146 3.55 -2.26 -53.62
C ASP A 146 2.97 -2.39 -52.24
N SER A 147 3.84 -2.52 -51.19
CA SER A 147 3.41 -2.70 -49.80
C SER A 147 3.46 -1.36 -49.05
N GLN A 148 2.55 -1.16 -48.14
CA GLN A 148 2.57 -0.03 -47.24
C GLN A 148 3.29 -0.41 -45.94
N GLY A 149 4.03 0.57 -45.34
CA GLY A 149 4.57 0.39 -44.00
C GLY A 149 3.48 0.25 -42.94
N GLU A 150 3.86 -0.29 -41.82
CA GLU A 150 2.92 -0.50 -40.70
C GLU A 150 2.34 0.82 -40.19
N HIS A 151 1.08 0.77 -39.75
CA HIS A 151 0.29 1.92 -39.32
C HIS A 151 -0.44 1.60 -38.02
N ILE A 152 -0.44 2.55 -37.10
CA ILE A 152 -1.27 2.50 -35.89
C ILE A 152 -2.11 3.75 -35.80
N LYS A 153 -3.44 3.57 -35.64
CA LYS A 153 -4.38 4.65 -35.39
C LYS A 153 -5.35 4.26 -34.29
N LEU A 154 -5.39 5.05 -33.23
CA LEU A 154 -6.28 4.82 -32.10
C LEU A 154 -6.69 6.16 -31.46
N THR A 155 -7.82 6.09 -30.75
CA THR A 155 -8.30 7.14 -29.86
C THR A 155 -8.53 6.57 -28.46
N ALA A 156 -8.30 7.35 -27.41
CA ALA A 156 -8.54 6.92 -26.04
C ALA A 156 -9.01 8.08 -25.15
N LYS A 157 -9.93 7.78 -24.23
CA LYS A 157 -10.41 8.72 -23.22
C LYS A 157 -9.51 8.67 -21.99
N ILE A 158 -9.31 9.82 -21.36
CA ILE A 158 -8.60 9.94 -20.09
C ILE A 158 -9.65 9.93 -18.98
N THR A 159 -9.48 9.05 -18.01
CA THR A 159 -10.40 8.89 -16.87
C THR A 159 -9.61 8.88 -15.56
N ILE A 160 -10.31 8.83 -14.42
CA ILE A 160 -9.67 8.73 -13.11
C ILE A 160 -9.76 7.28 -12.64
N GLY A 161 -8.64 6.72 -12.21
CA GLY A 161 -8.55 5.37 -11.69
C GLY A 161 -7.62 5.27 -10.48
N THR A 162 -7.69 4.13 -9.79
CA THR A 162 -6.83 3.81 -8.63
C THR A 162 -6.16 2.47 -8.83
N ALA A 163 -5.01 2.25 -8.20
CA ALA A 163 -4.33 0.96 -8.26
C ALA A 163 -5.12 -0.17 -7.60
N LYS A 164 -6.13 0.15 -6.78
CA LYS A 164 -7.08 -0.83 -6.24
C LYS A 164 -7.95 -1.46 -7.34
N GLU A 165 -8.26 -0.70 -8.39
CA GLU A 165 -9.00 -1.19 -9.57
C GLU A 165 -8.09 -2.01 -10.50
N ASN A 166 -6.92 -1.47 -10.79
CA ASN A 166 -5.92 -2.11 -11.65
C ASN A 166 -4.52 -1.67 -11.25
N GLY A 167 -3.62 -2.63 -11.01
CA GLY A 167 -2.24 -2.37 -10.61
C GLY A 167 -1.43 -1.51 -11.59
N SER A 168 -1.86 -1.37 -12.85
CA SER A 168 -1.25 -0.45 -13.82
C SER A 168 -1.44 1.02 -13.47
N PHE A 169 -2.41 1.37 -12.60
CA PHE A 169 -2.73 2.73 -12.18
C PHE A 169 -2.00 3.17 -10.91
N ASN A 170 -0.92 2.49 -10.56
CA ASN A 170 -0.13 2.84 -9.39
C ASN A 170 0.58 4.19 -9.58
N VAL A 171 0.78 4.90 -8.46
CA VAL A 171 1.48 6.19 -8.41
C VAL A 171 2.89 6.09 -7.83
N VAL A 172 3.22 4.92 -7.27
CA VAL A 172 4.51 4.64 -6.64
C VAL A 172 5.14 3.39 -7.21
N SER A 173 6.45 3.40 -7.41
CA SER A 173 7.22 2.21 -7.73
C SER A 173 7.53 1.38 -6.48
N THR A 174 7.67 2.04 -5.33
CA THR A 174 7.97 1.40 -4.05
C THR A 174 7.30 2.14 -2.91
N CYS A 175 6.61 1.40 -2.05
CA CYS A 175 6.21 1.86 -0.73
C CYS A 175 6.32 0.70 0.25
N SER A 176 7.28 0.79 1.16
CA SER A 176 7.54 -0.23 2.17
C SER A 176 7.89 0.40 3.51
N TYR A 177 7.71 -0.36 4.58
CA TYR A 177 8.25 -0.01 5.88
C TYR A 177 8.91 -1.23 6.52
N GLY A 178 9.82 -0.98 7.45
CA GLY A 178 10.40 -1.96 8.36
C GLY A 178 10.39 -1.41 9.78
N ASN A 179 10.58 -2.27 10.76
CA ASN A 179 10.76 -1.80 12.13
C ASN A 179 12.09 -1.05 12.26
N THR A 180 12.12 0.03 13.03
CA THR A 180 13.34 0.79 13.32
C THR A 180 14.25 -0.03 14.23
N PRO A 181 15.50 -0.36 13.82
CA PRO A 181 16.42 -1.10 14.67
C PRO A 181 16.71 -0.37 15.99
N ASP A 182 16.70 -1.08 17.11
CA ASP A 182 17.19 -0.57 18.39
C ASP A 182 18.71 -0.74 18.45
N GLN A 183 19.45 0.27 17.98
CA GLN A 183 20.90 0.19 17.88
C GLN A 183 21.58 -0.03 19.24
N TYR A 184 21.04 0.57 20.29
CA TYR A 184 21.60 0.42 21.64
C TYR A 184 21.43 -1.03 22.14
N ALA A 185 20.25 -1.60 22.01
CA ALA A 185 19.99 -2.99 22.41
C ALA A 185 20.75 -3.99 21.52
N ILE A 186 20.90 -3.68 20.21
CA ILE A 186 21.74 -4.49 19.29
C ILE A 186 23.19 -4.50 19.72
N ASP A 187 23.76 -3.34 20.10
CA ASP A 187 25.15 -3.24 20.51
C ASP A 187 25.41 -3.98 21.82
N GLN A 188 24.47 -3.92 22.77
CA GLN A 188 24.52 -4.73 24.01
C GLN A 188 24.45 -6.23 23.71
N ALA A 189 23.47 -6.66 22.91
CA ALA A 189 23.31 -8.07 22.55
C ALA A 189 24.51 -8.60 21.74
N LYS A 190 25.16 -7.74 20.94
CA LYS A 190 26.39 -8.07 20.22
C LYS A 190 27.55 -8.40 21.15
N GLN A 191 27.74 -7.63 22.22
CA GLN A 191 28.81 -7.91 23.19
C GLN A 191 28.62 -9.28 23.85
N THR A 192 27.40 -9.54 24.35
CA THR A 192 27.05 -10.85 24.92
C THR A 192 27.28 -11.97 23.92
N LYS A 193 26.93 -11.73 22.65
CA LYS A 193 27.10 -12.75 21.58
C LYS A 193 28.56 -13.03 21.27
N ILE A 194 29.42 -12.02 21.28
CA ILE A 194 30.87 -12.18 21.10
C ILE A 194 31.43 -13.08 22.20
N GLU A 195 31.09 -12.83 23.47
CA GLU A 195 31.54 -13.64 24.62
C GLU A 195 31.09 -15.09 24.49
N GLU A 196 29.82 -15.34 24.12
CA GLU A 196 29.31 -16.69 23.86
C GLU A 196 30.07 -17.41 22.73
N LEU A 197 30.36 -16.71 21.62
CA LEU A 197 31.04 -17.30 20.47
C LEU A 197 32.52 -17.58 20.78
N GLN A 198 33.21 -16.69 21.50
CA GLN A 198 34.59 -16.90 21.93
C GLN A 198 34.73 -18.07 22.91
N ALA A 199 33.73 -18.31 23.75
CA ALA A 199 33.71 -19.48 24.64
C ALA A 199 33.47 -20.79 23.85
N LYS A 200 32.82 -20.74 22.67
CA LYS A 200 32.45 -21.90 21.89
C LYS A 200 33.44 -22.24 20.78
N TYR A 201 34.06 -21.26 20.15
CA TYR A 201 34.97 -21.42 19.01
C TYR A 201 36.34 -20.90 19.34
N SER A 202 37.37 -21.69 19.00
CA SER A 202 38.77 -21.32 19.23
C SER A 202 39.39 -20.49 18.09
N SER A 203 38.72 -20.44 16.92
CA SER A 203 39.16 -19.69 15.75
C SER A 203 38.46 -18.34 15.68
N ASP A 204 39.21 -17.25 15.51
CA ASP A 204 38.67 -15.91 15.31
C ASP A 204 37.85 -15.78 14.01
N GLU A 205 38.19 -16.59 12.99
CA GLU A 205 37.47 -16.62 11.72
C GLU A 205 36.05 -17.21 11.90
N ASP A 206 35.93 -18.29 12.68
CA ASP A 206 34.64 -18.91 12.99
C ASP A 206 33.76 -17.95 13.83
N VAL A 207 34.38 -17.29 14.82
CA VAL A 207 33.69 -16.27 15.63
C VAL A 207 33.13 -15.14 14.74
N LYS A 208 33.94 -14.63 13.83
CA LYS A 208 33.55 -13.57 12.88
C LYS A 208 32.45 -14.03 11.93
N TYR A 209 32.55 -15.26 11.42
CA TYR A 209 31.53 -15.84 10.55
C TYR A 209 30.17 -15.93 11.27
N HIS A 210 30.13 -16.55 12.43
CA HIS A 210 28.89 -16.70 13.22
C HIS A 210 28.35 -15.37 13.74
N LEU A 211 29.20 -14.40 14.03
CA LEU A 211 28.78 -13.06 14.40
C LEU A 211 28.12 -12.33 13.22
N THR A 212 28.66 -12.48 12.02
CA THR A 212 28.07 -11.92 10.81
C THR A 212 26.71 -12.55 10.49
N ASP A 213 26.59 -13.86 10.67
CA ASP A 213 25.35 -14.59 10.50
C ASP A 213 24.29 -14.11 11.53
N TRP A 214 24.67 -14.04 12.80
CA TRP A 214 23.80 -13.49 13.85
C TRP A 214 23.35 -12.05 13.54
N PHE A 215 24.26 -11.19 13.06
CA PHE A 215 23.93 -9.80 12.71
C PHE A 215 22.94 -9.71 11.55
N ASN A 216 23.06 -10.61 10.58
CA ASN A 216 22.17 -10.67 9.42
C ASN A 216 20.79 -11.26 9.72
N LEU A 217 20.64 -12.05 10.77
CA LEU A 217 19.41 -12.77 11.12
C LEU A 217 18.81 -12.28 12.45
N ASP A 218 19.44 -12.62 13.57
CA ASP A 218 18.86 -12.44 14.90
C ASP A 218 18.89 -10.98 15.36
N ALA A 219 19.94 -10.24 15.05
CA ALA A 219 20.03 -8.82 15.40
C ALA A 219 18.89 -7.99 14.78
N LYS A 220 18.38 -8.39 13.60
CA LYS A 220 17.25 -7.74 12.93
C LYS A 220 15.92 -7.91 13.67
N ARG A 221 15.85 -8.79 14.66
CA ARG A 221 14.68 -8.96 15.54
C ARG A 221 14.68 -8.01 16.72
N ILE A 222 15.78 -7.28 16.92
CA ILE A 222 15.92 -6.29 17.99
C ILE A 222 15.56 -4.93 17.41
N PHE A 223 14.35 -4.48 17.70
CA PHE A 223 13.79 -3.25 17.14
C PHE A 223 12.87 -2.52 18.14
N ILE A 224 12.64 -1.26 17.88
CA ILE A 224 11.69 -0.43 18.63
C ILE A 224 10.29 -0.74 18.14
N GLN A 225 9.40 -1.22 19.02
CA GLN A 225 8.08 -1.76 18.64
C GLN A 225 7.17 -0.74 17.95
N ASP A 226 7.21 0.53 18.37
CA ASP A 226 6.31 1.59 17.91
C ASP A 226 6.99 2.55 16.92
N SER A 227 8.05 2.10 16.24
CA SER A 227 8.82 2.91 15.30
C SER A 227 9.04 2.17 13.98
N PHE A 228 8.77 2.88 12.86
CA PHE A 228 8.79 2.31 11.52
C PHE A 228 9.53 3.20 10.54
N ASP A 229 10.48 2.61 9.81
CA ASP A 229 11.28 3.24 8.77
C ASP A 229 10.62 3.03 7.41
N PHE A 230 10.09 4.09 6.83
CA PHE A 230 9.43 4.08 5.53
C PHE A 230 10.39 4.38 4.39
N LYS A 231 10.09 3.77 3.23
CA LYS A 231 10.73 4.04 1.93
C LYS A 231 9.64 4.23 0.90
N VAL A 232 9.58 5.41 0.29
CA VAL A 232 8.60 5.75 -0.74
C VAL A 232 9.32 6.27 -1.98
N LYS A 233 9.00 5.71 -3.15
CA LYS A 233 9.52 6.16 -4.45
C LYS A 233 8.38 6.34 -5.43
N SER A 234 8.15 7.57 -5.83
CA SER A 234 7.14 7.97 -6.81
C SER A 234 7.47 7.44 -8.21
N LEU A 235 6.45 7.32 -9.06
CA LEU A 235 6.59 7.20 -10.52
C LEU A 235 6.77 8.55 -11.22
N GLY A 236 6.66 9.67 -10.47
CA GLY A 236 6.93 11.01 -10.97
C GLY A 236 5.69 11.88 -11.17
N VAL A 237 4.47 11.32 -11.23
CA VAL A 237 3.23 12.10 -11.36
C VAL A 237 3.04 13.05 -10.18
N PHE A 238 3.22 12.55 -8.96
CA PHE A 238 3.20 13.31 -7.72
C PHE A 238 4.57 13.25 -7.05
N SER A 239 4.96 14.26 -6.28
CA SER A 239 6.15 14.18 -5.43
C SER A 239 5.95 13.14 -4.31
N ASN A 240 7.05 12.64 -3.73
CA ASN A 240 6.97 11.65 -2.65
C ASN A 240 6.19 12.18 -1.43
N THR A 241 6.38 13.45 -1.08
CA THR A 241 5.66 14.10 0.02
C THR A 241 4.18 14.31 -0.29
N GLU A 242 3.83 14.75 -1.52
CA GLU A 242 2.43 14.85 -1.96
C GLU A 242 1.69 13.52 -1.86
N ILE A 243 2.36 12.41 -2.23
CA ILE A 243 1.80 11.06 -2.13
C ILE A 243 1.42 10.70 -0.69
N VAL A 244 2.31 10.99 0.27
CA VAL A 244 2.03 10.73 1.69
C VAL A 244 0.88 11.59 2.20
N VAL A 245 0.86 12.89 1.85
CA VAL A 245 -0.24 13.80 2.20
C VAL A 245 -1.58 13.32 1.62
N LYS A 246 -1.61 12.96 0.32
CA LYS A 246 -2.82 12.43 -0.32
C LYS A 246 -3.32 11.15 0.37
N ALA A 247 -2.43 10.23 0.72
CA ALA A 247 -2.79 9.01 1.43
C ALA A 247 -3.38 9.28 2.82
N ILE A 248 -2.79 10.20 3.59
CA ILE A 248 -3.33 10.60 4.89
C ILE A 248 -4.74 11.22 4.73
N LYS A 249 -4.94 12.10 3.74
CA LYS A 249 -6.26 12.71 3.46
C LYS A 249 -7.30 11.64 3.12
N ILE A 250 -6.97 10.67 2.27
CA ILE A 250 -7.87 9.57 1.91
C ILE A 250 -8.25 8.74 3.14
N ILE A 251 -7.30 8.45 4.04
CA ILE A 251 -7.61 7.74 5.28
C ILE A 251 -8.55 8.56 6.16
N LEU A 252 -8.28 9.85 6.32
CA LEU A 252 -9.14 10.75 7.11
C LEU A 252 -10.55 10.82 6.52
N GLU A 253 -10.71 10.99 5.20
CA GLU A 253 -12.01 11.01 4.52
C GLU A 253 -12.81 9.71 4.75
N LYS A 254 -12.13 8.54 4.65
CA LYS A 254 -12.76 7.25 4.94
C LYS A 254 -13.21 7.14 6.39
N LEU A 255 -12.39 7.56 7.34
CA LEU A 255 -12.73 7.55 8.76
C LEU A 255 -13.91 8.48 9.07
N PHE A 256 -13.95 9.68 8.50
CA PHE A 256 -15.10 10.59 8.64
C PHE A 256 -16.38 10.01 8.04
N LYS A 257 -16.29 9.42 6.85
CA LYS A 257 -17.45 8.78 6.21
C LYS A 257 -18.01 7.62 7.03
N ILE A 258 -17.14 6.80 7.62
CA ILE A 258 -17.55 5.69 8.50
C ILE A 258 -18.23 6.26 9.76
N LYS A 259 -17.67 7.30 10.38
CA LYS A 259 -18.27 7.97 11.54
C LYS A 259 -19.68 8.49 11.23
N GLU A 260 -19.88 9.11 10.08
CA GLU A 260 -21.19 9.58 9.62
C GLU A 260 -22.18 8.43 9.46
N ILE A 261 -21.77 7.32 8.82
CA ILE A 261 -22.63 6.14 8.62
C ILE A 261 -23.13 5.58 9.95
N TYR A 262 -22.26 5.39 10.94
CA TYR A 262 -22.67 4.86 12.26
C TYR A 262 -23.46 5.86 13.10
N SER A 263 -23.23 7.16 12.93
CA SER A 263 -24.02 8.19 13.61
C SER A 263 -25.45 8.28 13.06
N THR A 264 -25.65 7.86 11.79
CA THR A 264 -26.97 7.95 11.12
C THR A 264 -27.76 6.64 11.23
N SER A 265 -27.10 5.48 11.32
CA SER A 265 -27.77 4.18 11.30
C SER A 265 -27.09 3.13 12.18
N ASN A 266 -27.88 2.51 13.06
CA ASN A 266 -27.44 1.42 13.94
C ASN A 266 -27.64 0.02 13.34
N ASN A 267 -28.13 -0.06 12.08
CA ASN A 267 -28.46 -1.34 11.43
C ASN A 267 -27.25 -2.23 11.12
N LEU A 268 -26.05 -1.64 11.15
CA LEU A 268 -24.79 -2.34 10.92
C LEU A 268 -24.18 -3.00 12.17
N ILE A 269 -24.87 -2.88 13.32
CA ILE A 269 -24.49 -3.47 14.61
C ILE A 269 -25.49 -4.54 14.96
N ASN A 270 -25.07 -5.79 14.95
CA ASN A 270 -25.92 -6.94 15.20
C ASN A 270 -25.37 -7.80 16.36
N PRO A 271 -26.25 -8.26 17.28
CA PRO A 271 -25.82 -9.23 18.26
C PRO A 271 -25.39 -10.53 17.55
N THR A 272 -24.39 -11.20 18.07
CA THR A 272 -23.84 -12.42 17.49
C THR A 272 -24.23 -13.62 18.31
N GLU A 273 -24.80 -14.64 17.67
CA GLU A 273 -25.10 -15.92 18.27
C GLU A 273 -23.81 -16.77 18.33
N ASN A 274 -23.04 -16.63 19.40
CA ASN A 274 -21.85 -17.43 19.67
C ASN A 274 -21.71 -17.74 21.18
N THR A 275 -20.65 -18.42 21.56
CA THR A 275 -20.38 -18.79 22.96
C THR A 275 -19.90 -17.62 23.83
N ILE A 276 -19.60 -16.45 23.23
CA ILE A 276 -19.15 -15.27 23.96
C ILE A 276 -20.37 -14.41 24.30
N GLU A 277 -20.59 -14.16 25.60
CA GLU A 277 -21.69 -13.33 26.08
C GLU A 277 -21.50 -11.85 25.68
N ASN A 278 -22.58 -11.12 25.53
CA ASN A 278 -22.63 -9.67 25.18
C ASN A 278 -21.79 -9.33 23.93
N CYS A 279 -21.85 -10.18 22.90
CA CYS A 279 -21.05 -10.09 21.69
C CYS A 279 -21.83 -9.45 20.54
N PHE A 280 -21.19 -8.53 19.83
CA PHE A 280 -21.76 -7.81 18.69
C PHE A 280 -20.81 -7.81 17.51
N ASP A 281 -21.39 -7.94 16.32
CA ASP A 281 -20.68 -7.79 15.04
C ASP A 281 -20.99 -6.40 14.46
N ILE A 282 -19.95 -5.62 14.25
CA ILE A 282 -19.96 -4.30 13.61
C ILE A 282 -19.55 -4.51 12.16
N THR A 283 -20.49 -4.32 11.23
CA THR A 283 -20.27 -4.57 9.79
C THR A 283 -19.73 -3.34 9.09
N LEU A 284 -18.55 -3.43 8.49
CA LEU A 284 -17.93 -2.42 7.65
C LEU A 284 -18.16 -2.75 6.17
N ASN A 285 -18.85 -1.87 5.44
CA ASN A 285 -19.10 -2.03 4.01
C ASN A 285 -17.99 -1.40 3.17
N ASN A 286 -17.52 -2.15 2.15
CA ASN A 286 -16.47 -1.74 1.21
C ASN A 286 -15.11 -1.42 1.86
N GLU A 287 -14.90 -1.82 3.12
CA GLU A 287 -13.64 -1.66 3.82
C GLU A 287 -12.96 -3.01 4.06
N ASP A 288 -11.65 -2.94 4.22
CA ASP A 288 -10.79 -4.09 4.43
C ASP A 288 -9.87 -3.93 5.66
N PHE A 289 -8.83 -4.74 5.72
CA PHE A 289 -7.82 -4.68 6.77
C PHE A 289 -7.20 -3.29 6.97
N THR A 290 -7.24 -2.40 5.97
CA THR A 290 -6.64 -1.06 6.05
C THR A 290 -7.31 -0.23 7.14
N ILE A 291 -8.61 -0.02 7.00
CA ILE A 291 -9.40 0.77 7.96
C ILE A 291 -9.87 -0.08 9.13
N GLY A 292 -10.24 -1.33 8.87
CA GLY A 292 -10.72 -2.23 9.93
C GLY A 292 -9.72 -2.44 11.05
N LYS A 293 -8.44 -2.59 10.74
CA LYS A 293 -7.38 -2.75 11.75
C LYS A 293 -7.06 -1.47 12.51
N ILE A 294 -7.26 -0.30 11.92
CA ILE A 294 -7.14 0.98 12.65
C ILE A 294 -8.23 1.07 13.72
N ILE A 295 -9.49 0.79 13.34
CA ILE A 295 -10.63 0.89 14.25
C ILE A 295 -10.54 -0.18 15.34
N GLU A 296 -10.21 -1.43 14.96
CA GLU A 296 -9.98 -2.52 15.93
C GLU A 296 -8.91 -2.15 16.95
N PHE A 297 -7.73 -1.69 16.51
CA PHE A 297 -6.67 -1.27 17.41
C PHE A 297 -7.11 -0.12 18.33
N SER A 298 -7.83 0.85 17.79
CA SER A 298 -8.31 1.99 18.58
C SER A 298 -9.32 1.55 19.65
N LEU A 299 -10.25 0.64 19.31
CA LEU A 299 -11.17 0.02 20.27
C LEU A 299 -10.43 -0.77 21.34
N TYR A 300 -9.46 -1.58 20.91
CA TYR A 300 -8.62 -2.37 21.80
C TYR A 300 -7.85 -1.47 22.79
N GLN A 301 -7.22 -0.43 22.28
CA GLN A 301 -6.41 0.48 23.11
C GLN A 301 -7.26 1.25 24.13
N LEU A 302 -8.41 1.78 23.70
CA LEU A 302 -9.25 2.60 24.55
C LEU A 302 -10.04 1.76 25.57
N TYR A 303 -10.64 0.64 25.13
CA TYR A 303 -11.68 -0.05 25.88
C TYR A 303 -11.30 -1.45 26.37
N TYR A 304 -10.31 -2.10 25.76
CA TYR A 304 -9.78 -3.36 26.28
C TYR A 304 -8.63 -3.12 27.28
N ILE A 305 -7.66 -2.29 26.89
CA ILE A 305 -6.51 -1.96 27.76
C ILE A 305 -6.87 -0.84 28.75
N GLY A 306 -7.48 0.29 28.23
CA GLY A 306 -7.81 1.46 29.03
C GLY A 306 -8.96 1.21 30.00
N ASP A 307 -10.20 1.36 29.57
CA ASP A 307 -11.39 1.31 30.43
C ASP A 307 -11.76 -0.13 30.88
N LYS A 308 -11.20 -1.16 30.27
CA LYS A 308 -11.48 -2.59 30.54
C LYS A 308 -12.97 -2.96 30.42
N THR A 309 -13.69 -2.27 29.55
CA THR A 309 -15.11 -2.53 29.29
C THR A 309 -15.31 -3.60 28.21
N LEU A 310 -14.30 -3.84 27.37
CA LEU A 310 -14.29 -4.92 26.39
C LEU A 310 -13.59 -6.17 26.95
N THR A 311 -14.18 -7.33 26.70
CA THR A 311 -13.57 -8.65 26.95
C THR A 311 -12.92 -9.20 25.69
N PHE A 312 -13.39 -8.79 24.52
CA PHE A 312 -12.87 -9.20 23.22
C PHE A 312 -13.02 -8.08 22.18
N CYS A 313 -12.02 -7.94 21.32
CA CYS A 313 -12.07 -7.10 20.12
C CYS A 313 -11.24 -7.77 19.01
N GLY A 314 -11.83 -7.96 17.83
CA GLY A 314 -11.14 -8.61 16.72
C GLY A 314 -11.75 -8.25 15.37
N PHE A 315 -10.90 -8.00 14.37
CA PHE A 315 -11.30 -7.75 13.00
C PHE A 315 -11.25 -9.04 12.17
N ASN A 316 -12.28 -9.26 11.37
CA ASN A 316 -12.36 -10.38 10.45
C ASN A 316 -12.91 -9.93 9.08
N LYS A 317 -12.31 -10.44 8.01
CA LYS A 317 -12.86 -10.40 6.66
C LYS A 317 -13.17 -11.84 6.25
N PRO A 318 -14.45 -12.24 6.25
CA PRO A 318 -14.84 -13.64 6.07
C PRO A 318 -14.34 -14.25 4.76
N HIS A 319 -14.33 -13.45 3.68
CA HIS A 319 -13.79 -13.87 2.40
C HIS A 319 -13.23 -12.66 1.63
N PRO A 320 -12.09 -12.80 0.92
CA PRO A 320 -11.48 -11.70 0.16
C PRO A 320 -12.40 -11.05 -0.89
N HIS A 321 -13.28 -11.82 -1.51
CA HIS A 321 -14.22 -11.33 -2.54
C HIS A 321 -15.47 -10.66 -1.98
N LEU A 322 -15.76 -10.80 -0.68
CA LEU A 322 -16.88 -10.09 -0.07
C LEU A 322 -16.52 -8.61 0.13
N ASN A 323 -17.47 -7.73 -0.15
CA ASN A 323 -17.30 -6.30 0.06
C ASN A 323 -17.52 -5.88 1.52
N THR A 324 -17.83 -6.84 2.41
CA THR A 324 -18.07 -6.62 3.83
C THR A 324 -16.93 -7.17 4.68
N SER A 325 -16.63 -6.48 5.76
CA SER A 325 -15.77 -6.96 6.84
C SER A 325 -16.44 -6.71 8.18
N ILE A 326 -15.97 -7.34 9.24
CA ILE A 326 -16.63 -7.37 10.54
C ILE A 326 -15.60 -7.05 11.61
N ILE A 327 -15.95 -6.13 12.52
CA ILE A 327 -15.27 -5.98 13.80
C ILE A 327 -16.16 -6.64 14.84
N ARG A 328 -15.68 -7.69 15.48
CA ARG A 328 -16.37 -8.37 16.58
C ARG A 328 -15.90 -7.80 17.90
N VAL A 329 -16.85 -7.40 18.74
CA VAL A 329 -16.59 -6.87 20.08
C VAL A 329 -17.46 -7.60 21.09
N ALA A 330 -16.91 -7.91 22.27
CA ALA A 330 -17.67 -8.42 23.38
C ALA A 330 -17.45 -7.56 24.62
N PHE A 331 -18.48 -7.34 25.39
CA PHE A 331 -18.48 -6.44 26.54
C PHE A 331 -18.55 -7.22 27.85
N THR A 332 -18.03 -6.61 28.94
CA THR A 332 -18.14 -7.15 30.30
C THR A 332 -19.58 -7.15 30.81
N THR A 333 -20.41 -6.22 30.33
CA THR A 333 -21.83 -6.08 30.70
C THR A 333 -22.66 -5.94 29.44
N ASN A 334 -23.97 -6.13 29.57
CA ASN A 334 -24.88 -5.90 28.44
C ASN A 334 -24.96 -4.41 28.13
N VAL A 335 -24.72 -4.03 26.87
CA VAL A 335 -24.72 -2.66 26.35
C VAL A 335 -25.73 -2.50 25.22
N ASP A 336 -26.31 -1.32 25.09
CA ASP A 336 -27.19 -0.99 23.98
C ASP A 336 -26.39 -0.55 22.74
N LYS A 337 -27.03 -0.59 21.57
CA LYS A 337 -26.40 -0.23 20.30
C LYS A 337 -25.91 1.22 20.27
N THR A 338 -26.55 2.15 20.97
CA THR A 338 -26.16 3.56 21.03
C THR A 338 -24.84 3.76 21.76
N THR A 339 -24.62 3.00 22.82
CA THR A 339 -23.33 2.95 23.52
C THR A 339 -22.23 2.40 22.63
N ILE A 340 -22.51 1.34 21.84
CA ILE A 340 -21.54 0.76 20.89
C ILE A 340 -21.17 1.80 19.82
N VAL A 341 -22.13 2.56 19.28
CA VAL A 341 -21.86 3.65 18.34
C VAL A 341 -20.94 4.71 18.96
N THR A 342 -21.15 5.04 20.22
CA THR A 342 -20.27 5.99 20.94
C THR A 342 -18.83 5.46 21.01
N TYR A 343 -18.66 4.17 21.31
CA TYR A 343 -17.32 3.53 21.35
C TYR A 343 -16.65 3.53 19.98
N ILE A 344 -17.39 3.24 18.91
CA ILE A 344 -16.90 3.31 17.53
C ILE A 344 -16.46 4.73 17.19
N ASN A 345 -17.31 5.74 17.46
CA ASN A 345 -17.02 7.12 17.15
C ASN A 345 -15.79 7.65 17.89
N ASN A 346 -15.65 7.35 19.18
CA ASN A 346 -14.47 7.72 19.98
C ASN A 346 -13.20 7.05 19.45
N SER A 347 -13.31 5.80 19.01
CA SER A 347 -12.19 5.05 18.43
C SER A 347 -11.76 5.62 17.07
N ILE A 348 -12.71 6.08 16.27
CA ILE A 348 -12.44 6.79 15.02
C ILE A 348 -11.76 8.14 15.30
N ASP A 349 -12.26 8.90 16.30
CA ASP A 349 -11.66 10.19 16.69
C ASP A 349 -10.21 10.02 17.22
N PHE A 350 -9.96 8.95 17.94
CA PHE A 350 -8.62 8.57 18.37
C PHE A 350 -7.71 8.37 17.13
N ALA A 351 -8.16 7.58 16.16
CA ALA A 351 -7.40 7.33 14.93
C ALA A 351 -7.17 8.61 14.11
N ILE A 352 -8.20 9.45 13.96
CA ILE A 352 -8.12 10.75 13.27
C ILE A 352 -7.05 11.64 13.91
N THR A 353 -6.95 11.63 15.24
CA THR A 353 -5.96 12.45 15.96
C THR A 353 -4.52 12.06 15.59
N TYR A 354 -4.21 10.77 15.41
CA TYR A 354 -2.90 10.32 14.97
C TYR A 354 -2.56 10.80 13.56
N PHE A 355 -3.47 10.62 12.60
CA PHE A 355 -3.22 11.05 11.21
C PHE A 355 -3.15 12.57 11.07
N LYS A 356 -3.94 13.32 11.84
CA LYS A 356 -3.83 14.79 11.89
C LYS A 356 -2.49 15.27 12.43
N LYS A 357 -1.88 14.57 13.39
CA LYS A 357 -0.55 14.88 13.90
C LYS A 357 0.56 14.59 12.87
N LEU A 358 0.38 13.62 11.99
CA LEU A 358 1.37 13.30 10.96
C LEU A 358 1.40 14.32 9.81
N LEU A 359 0.26 14.90 9.48
CA LEU A 359 0.09 15.74 8.29
C LEU A 359 1.06 16.93 8.19
N PRO A 360 1.28 17.73 9.26
CA PRO A 360 2.18 18.90 9.22
C PRO A 360 3.64 18.57 8.91
N HIS A 361 4.06 17.33 9.12
CA HIS A 361 5.44 16.90 8.86
C HIS A 361 5.75 16.72 7.37
N PHE A 362 4.72 16.59 6.51
CA PHE A 362 4.88 16.33 5.07
C PHE A 362 4.51 17.51 4.17
N GLY A 363 3.92 18.57 4.70
CA GLY A 363 3.57 19.77 3.95
C GLY A 363 2.53 20.63 4.68
N GLU A 364 2.44 21.89 4.28
CA GLU A 364 1.40 22.78 4.77
C GLU A 364 0.04 22.37 4.17
N LEU A 365 -0.97 22.35 5.03
CA LEU A 365 -2.36 22.27 4.59
C LEU A 365 -2.75 23.54 3.83
N HIS A 366 -3.41 23.40 2.69
CA HIS A 366 -4.07 24.54 2.06
C HIS A 366 -5.00 25.20 3.09
N PRO A 367 -5.04 26.55 3.20
CA PRO A 367 -5.83 27.24 4.24
C PRO A 367 -7.28 26.78 4.35
N ASP A 368 -7.92 26.48 3.22
CA ASP A 368 -9.31 26.03 3.15
C ASP A 368 -9.50 24.60 3.70
N GLU A 369 -8.51 23.72 3.51
CA GLU A 369 -8.51 22.34 4.03
C GLU A 369 -8.20 22.32 5.53
N ALA A 370 -7.40 23.25 6.02
CA ALA A 370 -7.12 23.43 7.45
C ALA A 370 -8.37 23.85 8.23
N VAL A 371 -9.28 24.59 7.62
CA VAL A 371 -10.55 25.02 8.23
C VAL A 371 -11.52 23.83 8.34
N ALA A 372 -11.67 23.03 7.29
CA ALA A 372 -12.54 21.84 7.31
C ALA A 372 -12.09 20.81 8.38
N ILE A 373 -10.77 20.70 8.60
CA ILE A 373 -10.19 19.81 9.61
C ILE A 373 -10.31 20.38 11.04
N LYS A 374 -10.27 21.71 11.21
CA LYS A 374 -10.40 22.39 12.52
C LYS A 374 -11.82 22.39 13.07
N THR A 375 -12.83 22.50 12.23
CA THR A 375 -14.25 22.56 12.65
C THR A 375 -14.79 21.23 13.20
N SER A 376 -14.07 20.13 13.11
CA SER A 376 -14.44 18.81 13.59
C SER A 376 -13.78 18.38 14.91
N ILE A 377 -13.19 19.30 15.72
CA ILE A 377 -12.56 18.96 17.00
C ILE A 377 -13.54 19.23 18.14
N PRO A 378 -14.03 18.21 18.88
CA PRO A 378 -14.64 18.42 20.19
C PRO A 378 -13.52 18.83 21.18
N SER A 379 -13.69 19.97 21.83
CA SER A 379 -12.85 20.38 22.95
C SER A 379 -13.13 19.48 24.16
N SER A 380 -12.22 18.64 24.51
CA SER A 380 -12.03 17.88 25.72
C SER A 380 -11.92 16.36 25.54
N SER A 381 -10.72 15.88 25.43
CA SER A 381 -10.32 14.60 26.03
C SER A 381 -8.90 14.75 26.54
N LYS A 382 -8.73 14.73 27.85
CA LYS A 382 -7.44 14.59 28.49
C LYS A 382 -6.91 13.21 28.11
N LEU A 383 -5.84 13.17 27.35
CA LEU A 383 -5.03 11.98 27.11
C LEU A 383 -4.43 11.55 28.45
N PRO A 384 -4.49 10.29 28.86
CA PRO A 384 -3.68 9.79 29.95
C PRO A 384 -2.23 9.79 29.47
N ALA A 385 -1.43 10.69 30.04
CA ALA A 385 0.01 10.67 29.91
C ALA A 385 0.56 9.83 31.08
N GLU A 386 0.74 8.52 30.82
CA GLU A 386 1.66 7.72 31.63
C GLU A 386 2.43 6.77 30.71
N PRO A 387 3.75 6.63 30.96
CA PRO A 387 4.57 5.71 30.17
C PRO A 387 4.19 4.27 30.53
N ILE A 388 3.98 3.45 29.53
CA ILE A 388 3.73 2.02 29.67
C ILE A 388 4.94 1.37 30.33
N ASP A 389 4.77 0.88 31.55
CA ASP A 389 5.75 0.04 32.23
C ASP A 389 6.10 -1.17 31.34
N LYS A 390 7.38 -1.30 31.05
CA LYS A 390 7.92 -2.42 30.27
C LYS A 390 7.65 -3.73 31.01
N PRO A 391 6.98 -4.73 30.40
CA PRO A 391 6.99 -6.05 30.97
C PRO A 391 8.42 -6.61 30.91
N ALA A 392 9.01 -6.90 32.06
CA ALA A 392 10.29 -7.56 32.17
C ALA A 392 10.21 -8.94 31.48
N ILE A 393 10.96 -9.10 30.42
CA ILE A 393 11.14 -10.41 29.76
C ILE A 393 12.02 -11.23 30.69
N SER A 394 11.40 -12.14 31.47
CA SER A 394 12.11 -13.16 32.23
C SER A 394 12.68 -14.20 31.25
N ALA A 395 14.00 -14.32 31.22
CA ALA A 395 14.71 -15.36 30.49
C ALA A 395 14.23 -16.76 30.94
N PRO A 396 14.05 -17.72 30.02
CA PRO A 396 13.68 -19.09 30.37
C PRO A 396 14.84 -19.75 31.12
N LYS A 397 14.62 -20.11 32.41
CA LYS A 397 15.53 -20.91 33.19
C LYS A 397 15.67 -22.30 32.56
N SER A 398 16.88 -22.64 32.19
CA SER A 398 17.29 -23.98 31.80
C SER A 398 17.06 -24.96 32.98
N GLN A 399 16.10 -25.85 32.88
CA GLN A 399 15.98 -27.00 33.75
C GLN A 399 16.77 -28.16 33.13
N THR A 400 17.95 -28.40 33.66
CA THR A 400 18.66 -29.67 33.55
C THR A 400 17.90 -30.73 34.35
N LYS A 401 17.36 -31.73 33.67
CA LYS A 401 17.01 -33.04 34.31
C LYS A 401 17.68 -34.15 33.52
N SER A 402 18.65 -34.77 34.18
CA SER A 402 19.25 -36.06 33.87
C SER A 402 18.25 -37.18 34.07
N SER A 403 18.08 -38.11 33.15
CA SER A 403 18.12 -39.56 33.37
C SER A 403 17.67 -40.32 32.10
N SER A 404 18.60 -41.05 31.57
CA SER A 404 18.60 -42.45 31.09
C SER A 404 17.27 -43.08 30.62
N SER A 405 17.17 -43.48 29.34
CA SER A 405 17.12 -44.91 28.97
C SER A 405 17.04 -45.06 27.43
N LYS A 406 17.92 -45.92 26.93
CA LYS A 406 17.99 -46.38 25.55
C LYS A 406 16.73 -47.17 25.17
N LYS A 407 16.16 -46.86 23.99
CA LYS A 407 15.44 -47.87 23.19
C LYS A 407 15.67 -47.57 21.71
N THR A 408 16.47 -48.40 21.12
CA THR A 408 16.74 -48.53 19.69
C THR A 408 15.46 -49.03 18.99
N MET A 409 15.01 -48.33 17.98
CA MET A 409 14.02 -48.87 17.03
C MET A 409 14.56 -48.67 15.61
N SER A 410 14.86 -49.82 14.98
CA SER A 410 15.29 -49.95 13.61
C SER A 410 14.14 -49.64 12.62
N ILE A 411 14.39 -48.77 11.66
CA ILE A 411 13.48 -48.55 10.54
C ILE A 411 14.12 -49.17 9.28
N LYS A 412 13.41 -50.16 8.73
CA LYS A 412 13.75 -50.78 7.42
C LYS A 412 13.42 -49.85 6.26
N PRO A 413 14.21 -49.88 5.18
CA PRO A 413 13.94 -49.07 3.97
C PRO A 413 12.86 -49.71 3.07
N LYS A 414 11.98 -48.92 2.50
CA LYS A 414 11.03 -49.30 1.44
C LYS A 414 11.65 -49.16 0.05
N PRO A 415 11.24 -49.98 -0.93
CA PRO A 415 11.88 -50.12 -2.23
C PRO A 415 11.53 -49.02 -3.23
N LYS A 416 12.49 -48.76 -4.15
CA LYS A 416 12.37 -47.86 -5.32
C LYS A 416 11.43 -48.46 -6.37
N THR A 417 10.49 -47.70 -6.83
CA THR A 417 9.71 -47.99 -8.04
C THR A 417 10.31 -47.32 -9.26
N ALA A 418 10.37 -48.07 -10.33
CA ALA A 418 11.04 -47.79 -11.57
C ALA A 418 10.34 -46.74 -12.43
N THR A 419 11.18 -45.97 -13.11
CA THR A 419 10.83 -45.03 -14.19
C THR A 419 10.55 -45.83 -15.47
N ALA A 420 9.40 -45.57 -16.12
CA ALA A 420 9.13 -45.97 -17.50
C ALA A 420 9.34 -44.79 -18.44
N VAL A 421 10.26 -44.94 -19.34
CA VAL A 421 10.54 -44.09 -20.51
C VAL A 421 9.57 -44.49 -21.60
N LEU A 422 8.95 -43.52 -22.26
CA LEU A 422 8.30 -43.65 -23.56
C LEU A 422 8.76 -42.50 -24.45
N GLU A 423 9.53 -42.81 -25.44
CA GLU A 423 9.70 -42.12 -26.71
C GLU A 423 8.92 -42.94 -27.79
N PRO A 424 8.67 -42.40 -28.95
CA PRO A 424 9.04 -41.17 -29.62
C PRO A 424 7.93 -40.11 -29.75
#